data_60b86749af765fa750ff1421b4dd06fb
#
_entry.id   60b86749af765fa750ff1421b4dd06fb
#
_cell.length_a   1.000
_cell.length_b   1.000
_cell.length_c   1.000
_cell.angle_alpha   90.00
_cell.angle_beta   90.00
_cell.angle_gamma   90.00
#
_symmetry.space_group_name_H-M   'P 1'
#
loop_
_entity.id
_entity.type
_entity.pdbx_description
1 polymer ?
#
loop_
_entity_poly.entity_id
_entity_poly.type
_entity_poly.pdbx_seq_one_letter_code
_entity_poly.pdbx_strand_id
1 'polypeptide(L)'
;MRFLRAYLLGAILGLFAVARAASIHGVKHHHVHHVGAGAIKSSSAVLGERDNAPDSLAIELVNNYDSDTLHAYIQTTLENSDQKVLIKADGTEYKPVATSKYTPTFIPQDANCGIPLGAKGSSVTITMPIPMLTGRIYIADGELSLSVLQSDTGISLQNPAFQNPYDRNFNTSFGFVEANQDGKCIYVNPTYVDFVGLPMGMELVTDKETLEISGLPGNGVGEVCRQLADEQQKDGFPWSKLCLDDGSGAPIRVLSPQHNPDGFNTYFDSYIDQVWEHIASDGIKFDTQDGNPLVSCQVQGLAMNCDRTSRPFPKPTSADIWGCNSGPFAQTGDACWDKIGARFCAAFHRATFLLPGGDVQPGQNIR
;
A
#
# COMPACT_ATOMS: atom_id res chain seq x y z
N MET A 1 -25.67 -4.09 -19.77
CA MET A 1 -24.37 -4.51 -20.33
C MET A 1 -23.16 -3.74 -19.75
N ARG A 2 -23.31 -2.49 -19.24
CA ARG A 2 -22.22 -1.72 -18.59
C ARG A 2 -21.82 -2.21 -17.20
N PHE A 3 -22.71 -2.88 -16.48
CA PHE A 3 -22.45 -3.39 -15.13
C PHE A 3 -21.41 -4.53 -15.04
N LEU A 4 -21.27 -5.34 -16.09
CA LEU A 4 -20.27 -6.43 -16.10
C LEU A 4 -18.84 -5.93 -16.22
N ARG A 5 -18.66 -4.71 -16.79
CA ARG A 5 -17.34 -4.07 -16.99
C ARG A 5 -16.71 -3.58 -15.69
N ALA A 6 -17.54 -3.07 -14.77
CA ALA A 6 -17.06 -2.61 -13.45
C ALA A 6 -16.50 -3.75 -12.59
N TYR A 7 -16.97 -4.99 -12.78
CA TYR A 7 -16.48 -6.16 -12.05
C TYR A 7 -15.05 -6.59 -12.43
N LEU A 8 -14.70 -6.50 -13.71
CA LEU A 8 -13.34 -6.85 -14.15
C LEU A 8 -12.32 -5.79 -13.72
N LEU A 9 -12.71 -4.52 -13.80
CA LEU A 9 -11.89 -3.42 -13.32
C LEU A 9 -11.78 -3.41 -11.80
N GLY A 10 -12.87 -3.71 -11.09
CA GLY A 10 -12.85 -3.87 -9.64
C GLY A 10 -11.87 -4.95 -9.16
N ALA A 11 -11.67 -6.02 -9.94
CA ALA A 11 -10.68 -7.05 -9.65
C ALA A 11 -9.24 -6.56 -9.92
N ILE A 12 -9.01 -5.77 -10.96
CA ILE A 12 -7.68 -5.19 -11.28
C ILE A 12 -7.38 -4.03 -10.33
N LEU A 13 -8.36 -3.17 -10.03
CA LEU A 13 -8.24 -2.04 -9.11
C LEU A 13 -8.28 -2.49 -7.64
N GLY A 14 -8.95 -3.60 -7.33
CA GLY A 14 -8.88 -4.24 -6.01
C GLY A 14 -7.46 -4.68 -5.62
N LEU A 15 -6.58 -4.92 -6.59
CA LEU A 15 -5.15 -5.14 -6.36
C LEU A 15 -4.44 -3.89 -5.84
N PHE A 16 -4.89 -2.68 -6.21
CA PHE A 16 -4.32 -1.42 -5.73
C PHE A 16 -4.83 -1.02 -4.32
N ALA A 17 -6.01 -1.49 -3.91
CA ALA A 17 -6.66 -1.04 -2.68
C ALA A 17 -6.61 -2.03 -1.51
N VAL A 18 -6.09 -3.23 -1.67
CA VAL A 18 -6.08 -4.27 -0.62
C VAL A 18 -4.68 -4.62 -0.16
N ALA A 19 -3.94 -3.63 0.30
CA ALA A 19 -2.95 -3.88 1.34
C ALA A 19 -3.72 -3.90 2.68
N ARG A 20 -4.28 -5.04 3.07
CA ARG A 20 -4.79 -5.21 4.43
C ARG A 20 -3.59 -5.37 5.34
N ALA A 21 -3.32 -4.37 6.16
CA ALA A 21 -2.43 -4.54 7.30
C ALA A 21 -2.97 -5.66 8.19
N ALA A 22 -2.21 -6.73 8.36
CA ALA A 22 -2.45 -7.69 9.41
C ALA A 22 -1.98 -7.04 10.72
N SER A 23 -2.89 -6.86 11.68
CA SER A 23 -2.56 -6.40 13.03
C SER A 23 -2.47 -7.60 13.94
N ILE A 24 -1.29 -7.83 14.52
CA ILE A 24 -1.06 -8.95 15.42
C ILE A 24 -0.52 -8.40 16.76
N HIS A 25 -1.26 -8.70 17.81
CA HIS A 25 -0.90 -8.35 19.18
C HIS A 25 -0.20 -9.54 19.86
N GLY A 26 1.01 -9.33 20.27
CA GLY A 26 1.75 -10.19 21.22
C GLY A 26 2.19 -11.56 20.71
N VAL A 27 3.35 -11.66 20.07
CA VAL A 27 3.93 -12.92 19.60
C VAL A 27 5.40 -13.02 20.00
N LYS A 28 5.82 -14.20 20.43
CA LYS A 28 7.15 -14.41 21.03
C LYS A 28 8.30 -14.66 20.06
N HIS A 29 8.07 -15.06 18.83
CA HIS A 29 9.09 -15.20 17.77
C HIS A 29 8.41 -15.02 16.42
N HIS A 30 8.95 -14.18 15.56
CA HIS A 30 8.46 -13.95 14.22
C HIS A 30 9.56 -14.11 13.19
N HIS A 31 9.25 -14.90 12.16
CA HIS A 31 9.98 -14.91 10.91
C HIS A 31 9.04 -14.39 9.82
N VAL A 32 9.51 -13.45 9.03
CA VAL A 32 8.81 -13.04 7.80
C VAL A 32 9.48 -13.78 6.64
N HIS A 33 8.73 -14.69 6.03
CA HIS A 33 9.21 -15.55 4.96
C HIS A 33 8.56 -15.18 3.62
N HIS A 34 9.30 -15.31 2.56
CA HIS A 34 8.94 -15.41 1.16
C HIS A 34 8.54 -14.16 0.37
N VAL A 35 9.29 -14.00 -0.71
CA VAL A 35 8.88 -13.31 -1.93
C VAL A 35 8.65 -14.38 -3.01
N GLY A 36 7.41 -14.70 -3.33
CA GLY A 36 7.08 -15.77 -4.29
C GLY A 36 5.67 -15.68 -4.88
N ALA A 37 5.52 -16.17 -6.10
CA ALA A 37 4.29 -16.09 -6.87
C ALA A 37 3.28 -17.21 -6.53
N GLY A 38 2.01 -16.86 -6.28
CA GLY A 38 0.89 -17.81 -6.07
C GLY A 38 -0.43 -17.13 -5.69
N ALA A 39 -1.54 -17.81 -5.83
CA ALA A 39 -2.90 -17.28 -5.76
C ALA A 39 -3.37 -16.85 -4.34
N ILE A 40 -4.14 -15.77 -4.27
CA ILE A 40 -4.61 -15.12 -3.04
C ILE A 40 -5.78 -15.86 -2.40
N LYS A 41 -5.68 -16.18 -1.12
CA LYS A 41 -6.83 -16.37 -0.22
C LYS A 41 -6.79 -15.28 0.85
N SER A 42 -7.82 -14.45 0.94
CA SER A 42 -7.90 -13.39 1.94
C SER A 42 -8.53 -13.89 3.24
N SER A 43 -7.83 -13.81 4.34
CA SER A 43 -8.40 -13.84 5.68
C SER A 43 -7.88 -12.67 6.51
N SER A 44 -8.78 -11.94 7.17
CA SER A 44 -8.42 -10.93 8.16
C SER A 44 -8.50 -11.59 9.53
N ALA A 45 -7.34 -11.77 10.19
CA ALA A 45 -7.30 -12.16 11.59
C ALA A 45 -6.99 -10.92 12.45
N VAL A 46 -7.86 -10.63 13.40
CA VAL A 46 -7.57 -9.73 14.52
C VAL A 46 -7.22 -10.64 15.69
N LEU A 47 -5.95 -10.65 16.11
CA LEU A 47 -5.51 -11.39 17.28
C LEU A 47 -5.55 -10.48 18.51
N GLY A 48 -6.05 -11.02 19.63
CA GLY A 48 -6.24 -10.28 20.88
C GLY A 48 -4.95 -9.80 21.54
N GLU A 49 -5.07 -8.77 22.38
CA GLU A 49 -3.95 -8.18 23.14
C GLU A 49 -3.16 -9.21 23.96
N ARG A 50 -1.84 -9.09 23.90
CA ARG A 50 -0.88 -9.72 24.81
C ARG A 50 0.14 -8.72 25.29
N ASP A 51 0.50 -8.82 26.55
CA ASP A 51 1.34 -7.86 27.29
C ASP A 51 2.84 -7.87 26.94
N ASN A 52 3.29 -8.71 25.99
CA ASN A 52 4.71 -8.79 25.62
C ASN A 52 4.89 -8.98 24.11
N ALA A 53 5.31 -7.92 23.42
CA ALA A 53 5.89 -8.05 22.08
C ALA A 53 7.26 -8.76 22.16
N PRO A 54 7.72 -9.43 21.09
CA PRO A 54 9.04 -10.04 21.08
C PRO A 54 10.12 -8.96 21.25
N ASP A 55 11.16 -9.30 21.99
CA ASP A 55 12.32 -8.43 22.19
C ASP A 55 13.09 -8.18 20.88
N SER A 56 12.87 -8.99 19.85
CA SER A 56 13.49 -8.86 18.53
C SER A 56 12.57 -9.36 17.41
N LEU A 57 12.62 -8.72 16.25
CA LEU A 57 11.98 -9.15 15.01
C LEU A 57 13.05 -9.75 14.08
N ALA A 58 12.86 -11.01 13.68
CA ALA A 58 13.64 -11.61 12.61
C ALA A 58 12.90 -11.47 11.28
N ILE A 59 13.59 -10.95 10.27
CA ILE A 59 13.10 -10.78 8.90
C ILE A 59 13.92 -11.71 8.00
N GLU A 60 13.28 -12.71 7.41
CA GLU A 60 13.89 -13.52 6.38
C GLU A 60 13.47 -12.99 5.00
N LEU A 61 14.46 -12.63 4.20
CA LEU A 61 14.32 -12.14 2.84
C LEU A 61 14.68 -13.27 1.88
N VAL A 62 13.71 -13.76 1.11
CA VAL A 62 13.88 -14.90 0.20
C VAL A 62 13.80 -14.44 -1.23
N ASN A 63 14.80 -14.76 -2.03
CA ASN A 63 14.78 -14.50 -3.46
C ASN A 63 14.08 -15.66 -4.21
N ASN A 64 12.81 -15.48 -4.55
CA ASN A 64 12.06 -16.37 -5.43
C ASN A 64 11.96 -15.83 -6.88
N TYR A 65 12.55 -14.66 -7.12
CA TYR A 65 12.56 -14.02 -8.44
C TYR A 65 13.71 -14.56 -9.31
N ASP A 66 13.58 -14.46 -10.61
CA ASP A 66 14.58 -14.99 -11.55
C ASP A 66 15.65 -13.95 -11.88
N SER A 67 16.34 -13.49 -10.84
CA SER A 67 17.46 -12.55 -10.90
C SER A 67 18.41 -12.83 -9.74
N ASP A 68 19.70 -12.63 -9.93
CA ASP A 68 20.74 -12.71 -8.91
C ASP A 68 21.22 -11.32 -8.45
N THR A 69 20.61 -10.26 -8.95
CA THR A 69 20.94 -8.85 -8.64
C THR A 69 20.01 -8.20 -7.63
N LEU A 70 19.11 -8.98 -6.98
CA LEU A 70 18.19 -8.41 -5.99
C LEU A 70 18.92 -7.89 -4.76
N HIS A 71 18.55 -6.67 -4.37
CA HIS A 71 18.99 -6.04 -3.12
C HIS A 71 17.80 -5.61 -2.27
N ALA A 72 17.93 -5.78 -0.97
CA ALA A 72 16.98 -5.25 -0.01
C ALA A 72 17.55 -4.03 0.74
N TYR A 73 16.67 -3.10 1.11
CA TYR A 73 17.02 -1.93 1.92
C TYR A 73 15.98 -1.80 3.03
N ILE A 74 16.40 -2.00 4.27
CA ILE A 74 15.53 -1.94 5.45
C ILE A 74 15.70 -0.56 6.08
N GLN A 75 14.64 0.22 6.11
CA GLN A 75 14.61 1.52 6.80
C GLN A 75 13.63 1.49 7.98
N THR A 76 13.99 2.14 9.06
CA THR A 76 13.13 2.36 10.22
C THR A 76 13.39 3.73 10.83
N THR A 77 12.59 4.13 11.81
CA THR A 77 12.77 5.36 12.58
C THR A 77 13.30 5.01 13.96
N LEU A 78 14.26 5.77 14.46
CA LEU A 78 14.72 5.63 15.84
C LEU A 78 13.60 5.97 16.82
N GLU A 79 13.50 5.19 17.89
CA GLU A 79 12.55 5.45 18.95
C GLU A 79 12.83 6.83 19.60
N ASN A 80 11.77 7.57 19.90
CA ASN A 80 11.83 8.93 20.45
C ASN A 80 12.57 9.95 19.57
N SER A 81 12.63 9.71 18.26
CA SER A 81 13.28 10.55 17.27
C SER A 81 12.55 10.45 15.92
N ASP A 82 12.64 11.49 15.10
CA ASP A 82 12.17 11.44 13.70
C ASP A 82 13.28 10.96 12.73
N GLN A 83 14.45 10.60 13.27
CA GLN A 83 15.58 10.19 12.45
C GLN A 83 15.36 8.81 11.83
N LYS A 84 15.40 8.76 10.51
CA LYS A 84 15.42 7.52 9.74
C LYS A 84 16.83 6.92 9.74
N VAL A 85 16.89 5.59 9.88
CA VAL A 85 18.11 4.80 9.77
C VAL A 85 17.92 3.65 8.81
N LEU A 86 19.02 3.13 8.28
CA LEU A 86 19.03 1.90 7.50
C LEU A 86 19.67 0.79 8.31
N ILE A 87 19.16 -0.44 8.15
CA ILE A 87 19.71 -1.64 8.79
C ILE A 87 20.51 -2.41 7.76
N LYS A 88 21.76 -2.71 8.08
CA LYS A 88 22.67 -3.48 7.22
C LYS A 88 22.48 -4.99 7.37
N ALA A 89 23.11 -5.75 6.48
CA ALA A 89 23.05 -7.22 6.49
C ALA A 89 23.53 -7.86 7.81
N ASP A 90 24.44 -7.21 8.52
CA ASP A 90 24.96 -7.66 9.82
C ASP A 90 24.06 -7.23 11.00
N GLY A 91 22.92 -6.61 10.73
CA GLY A 91 22.00 -6.09 11.74
C GLY A 91 22.42 -4.76 12.35
N THR A 92 23.53 -4.15 11.92
CA THR A 92 23.96 -2.85 12.44
C THR A 92 23.20 -1.69 11.82
N GLU A 93 23.01 -0.62 12.59
CA GLU A 93 22.38 0.60 12.13
C GLU A 93 23.36 1.46 11.30
N TYR A 94 22.87 2.01 10.21
CA TYR A 94 23.52 3.10 9.49
C TYR A 94 22.69 4.38 9.66
N LYS A 95 23.31 5.40 10.24
CA LYS A 95 22.70 6.73 10.44
C LYS A 95 23.16 7.67 9.34
N PRO A 96 22.36 7.91 8.30
CA PRO A 96 22.80 8.76 7.20
C PRO A 96 22.94 10.23 7.66
N VAL A 97 23.95 10.90 7.13
CA VAL A 97 24.30 12.29 7.46
C VAL A 97 24.23 13.13 6.19
N ALA A 98 23.53 14.26 6.25
CA ALA A 98 23.53 15.24 5.17
C ALA A 98 24.80 16.11 5.25
N THR A 99 25.43 16.34 4.10
CA THR A 99 26.63 17.18 3.99
C THR A 99 26.30 18.64 3.69
N SER A 100 25.08 18.92 3.24
CA SER A 100 24.61 20.27 2.91
C SER A 100 23.11 20.41 3.15
N LYS A 101 22.66 21.66 3.39
CA LYS A 101 21.25 22.00 3.54
C LYS A 101 20.58 22.16 2.17
N TYR A 102 19.36 21.66 2.02
CA TYR A 102 18.53 21.74 0.81
C TYR A 102 19.12 21.07 -0.45
N THR A 103 20.17 20.26 -0.30
CA THR A 103 20.75 19.49 -1.40
C THR A 103 20.82 18.02 -0.99
N PRO A 104 20.29 17.08 -1.79
CA PRO A 104 20.37 15.67 -1.46
C PRO A 104 21.82 15.20 -1.35
N THR A 105 22.13 14.52 -0.25
CA THR A 105 23.39 13.81 -0.05
C THR A 105 23.14 12.33 -0.28
N PHE A 106 23.73 11.78 -1.33
CA PHE A 106 23.57 10.35 -1.64
C PHE A 106 24.33 9.48 -0.64
N ILE A 107 23.72 8.39 -0.22
CA ILE A 107 24.34 7.38 0.63
C ILE A 107 25.38 6.65 -0.22
N PRO A 108 26.64 6.58 0.20
CA PRO A 108 27.67 5.92 -0.58
C PRO A 108 27.47 4.42 -0.58
N GLN A 109 27.84 3.75 -1.67
CA GLN A 109 27.66 2.29 -1.81
C GLN A 109 28.49 1.50 -0.79
N ASP A 110 29.68 1.99 -0.42
CA ASP A 110 30.53 1.38 0.61
C ASP A 110 29.95 1.48 2.02
N ALA A 111 28.84 2.20 2.23
CA ALA A 111 28.05 2.13 3.44
C ALA A 111 27.40 0.74 3.66
N ASN A 112 27.35 -0.09 2.60
CA ASN A 112 26.79 -1.45 2.60
C ASN A 112 25.36 -1.52 3.17
N CYS A 113 24.52 -0.55 2.77
CA CYS A 113 23.10 -0.53 3.17
C CYS A 113 22.22 -1.39 2.26
N GLY A 114 22.66 -1.72 1.05
CA GLY A 114 22.04 -2.69 0.18
C GLY A 114 22.40 -4.10 0.62
N ILE A 115 21.41 -4.93 0.90
CA ILE A 115 21.56 -6.32 1.33
C ILE A 115 21.36 -7.21 0.11
N PRO A 116 22.41 -7.83 -0.46
CA PRO A 116 22.26 -8.71 -1.63
C PRO A 116 21.51 -9.99 -1.22
N LEU A 117 20.49 -10.36 -1.99
CA LEU A 117 19.68 -11.55 -1.72
C LEU A 117 20.24 -12.81 -2.39
N GLY A 118 21.24 -12.67 -3.29
CA GLY A 118 21.85 -13.79 -4.00
C GLY A 118 20.94 -14.39 -5.08
N ALA A 119 21.31 -15.59 -5.54
CA ALA A 119 20.59 -16.28 -6.60
C ALA A 119 19.18 -16.72 -6.16
N LYS A 120 18.33 -17.03 -7.12
CA LYS A 120 16.99 -17.59 -6.87
C LYS A 120 17.05 -18.80 -5.94
N GLY A 121 16.21 -18.79 -4.91
CA GLY A 121 16.16 -19.78 -3.84
C GLY A 121 17.07 -19.49 -2.65
N SER A 122 17.89 -18.43 -2.71
CA SER A 122 18.68 -17.98 -1.56
C SER A 122 17.83 -17.20 -0.58
N SER A 123 18.24 -17.21 0.69
CA SER A 123 17.63 -16.35 1.74
C SER A 123 18.68 -15.68 2.60
N VAL A 124 18.30 -14.52 3.16
CA VAL A 124 19.10 -13.78 4.14
C VAL A 124 18.20 -13.43 5.33
N THR A 125 18.63 -13.76 6.53
CA THR A 125 17.89 -13.42 7.76
C THR A 125 18.55 -12.25 8.47
N ILE A 126 17.76 -11.22 8.75
CA ILE A 126 18.17 -10.04 9.51
C ILE A 126 17.42 -10.02 10.84
N THR A 127 18.13 -10.00 11.95
CA THR A 127 17.53 -9.71 13.25
C THR A 127 17.53 -8.21 13.47
N MET A 128 16.36 -7.63 13.62
CA MET A 128 16.22 -6.19 13.84
C MET A 128 16.82 -5.80 15.19
N PRO A 129 17.78 -4.86 15.22
CA PRO A 129 18.42 -4.42 16.47
C PRO A 129 17.53 -3.46 17.27
N ILE A 130 16.54 -2.86 16.62
CA ILE A 130 15.60 -1.87 17.15
C ILE A 130 14.19 -2.13 16.59
N PRO A 131 13.15 -1.59 17.23
CA PRO A 131 11.78 -1.69 16.71
C PRO A 131 11.65 -1.17 15.28
N MET A 132 10.76 -1.78 14.51
CA MET A 132 10.42 -1.34 13.15
C MET A 132 9.35 -0.24 13.22
N LEU A 133 9.75 1.02 13.34
CA LEU A 133 8.82 2.16 13.45
C LEU A 133 8.70 2.89 12.09
N THR A 134 7.49 3.00 11.57
CA THR A 134 7.23 3.58 10.24
C THR A 134 8.22 3.06 9.19
N GLY A 135 8.47 1.74 9.26
CA GLY A 135 9.51 1.09 8.49
C GLY A 135 9.09 0.76 7.07
N ARG A 136 10.08 0.64 6.20
CA ARG A 136 9.93 0.11 4.84
C ARG A 136 11.06 -0.86 4.52
N ILE A 137 10.71 -1.93 3.84
CA ILE A 137 11.67 -2.88 3.27
C ILE A 137 11.53 -2.78 1.76
N TYR A 138 12.45 -2.08 1.11
CA TYR A 138 12.53 -2.03 -0.34
C TYR A 138 13.23 -3.28 -0.85
N ILE A 139 12.70 -3.84 -1.94
CA ILE A 139 13.36 -4.86 -2.73
C ILE A 139 13.51 -4.30 -4.15
N ALA A 140 14.69 -4.37 -4.71
CA ALA A 140 15.00 -3.85 -6.02
C ALA A 140 15.80 -4.86 -6.84
N ASP A 141 15.54 -4.92 -8.14
CA ASP A 141 16.38 -5.64 -9.09
C ASP A 141 17.49 -4.69 -9.56
N GLY A 142 18.64 -4.82 -8.93
CA GLY A 142 19.74 -3.88 -8.96
C GLY A 142 19.86 -3.07 -7.65
N GLU A 143 20.70 -2.04 -7.68
CA GLU A 143 20.95 -1.18 -6.52
C GLU A 143 20.07 0.07 -6.53
N LEU A 144 19.63 0.51 -5.35
CA LEU A 144 18.95 1.79 -5.17
C LEU A 144 19.92 2.88 -4.74
N SER A 145 19.83 4.02 -5.40
CA SER A 145 20.50 5.26 -5.00
C SER A 145 19.63 6.00 -3.97
N LEU A 146 19.86 5.74 -2.68
CA LEU A 146 19.18 6.42 -1.60
C LEU A 146 19.92 7.72 -1.23
N SER A 147 19.20 8.72 -0.73
CA SER A 147 19.80 9.98 -0.31
C SER A 147 19.10 10.54 0.93
N VAL A 148 19.76 11.49 1.59
CA VAL A 148 19.18 12.27 2.67
C VAL A 148 19.15 13.74 2.29
N LEU A 149 18.12 14.41 2.77
CA LEU A 149 17.95 15.86 2.62
C LEU A 149 17.87 16.50 4.00
N GLN A 150 18.70 17.50 4.24
CA GLN A 150 18.58 18.36 5.42
C GLN A 150 17.74 19.59 5.07
N SER A 151 16.73 19.85 5.86
CA SER A 151 15.85 21.03 5.82
C SER A 151 15.89 21.78 7.14
N ASP A 152 15.08 22.83 7.27
CA ASP A 152 14.91 23.56 8.55
C ASP A 152 14.22 22.70 9.62
N THR A 153 13.46 21.69 9.21
CA THR A 153 12.74 20.79 10.11
C THR A 153 13.54 19.53 10.49
N GLY A 154 14.75 19.34 9.92
CA GLY A 154 15.58 18.17 10.23
C GLY A 154 16.11 17.44 9.00
N ILE A 155 16.61 16.22 9.21
CA ILE A 155 17.13 15.33 8.18
C ILE A 155 16.05 14.30 7.83
N SER A 156 15.76 14.16 6.54
CA SER A 156 14.84 13.17 6.01
C SER A 156 15.52 12.23 5.00
N LEU A 157 15.26 10.94 5.11
CA LEU A 157 15.64 9.97 4.08
C LEU A 157 14.73 10.14 2.87
N GLN A 158 15.33 10.31 1.69
CA GLN A 158 14.58 10.45 0.44
C GLN A 158 14.35 9.06 -0.16
N ASN A 159 13.08 8.72 -0.32
CA ASN A 159 12.67 7.49 -0.99
C ASN A 159 12.79 7.62 -2.52
N PRO A 160 12.93 6.51 -3.26
CA PRO A 160 12.89 6.53 -4.72
C PRO A 160 11.61 7.21 -5.24
N ALA A 161 11.77 8.19 -6.13
CA ALA A 161 10.66 8.92 -6.73
C ALA A 161 10.15 8.16 -7.98
N PHE A 162 9.34 7.14 -7.76
CA PHE A 162 8.91 6.11 -8.71
C PHE A 162 8.26 6.64 -10.02
N GLN A 163 7.76 7.87 -10.01
CA GLN A 163 7.14 8.53 -11.17
C GLN A 163 8.01 9.62 -11.82
N ASN A 164 9.15 9.96 -11.21
CA ASN A 164 10.01 11.03 -11.70
C ASN A 164 11.09 10.47 -12.64
N PRO A 165 11.05 10.77 -13.96
CA PRO A 165 12.04 10.25 -14.92
C PRO A 165 13.47 10.76 -14.68
N TYR A 166 13.65 11.77 -13.84
CA TYR A 166 14.97 12.28 -13.44
C TYR A 166 15.51 11.65 -12.15
N ASP A 167 14.73 10.80 -11.48
CA ASP A 167 15.21 10.04 -10.33
C ASP A 167 16.20 8.97 -10.78
N ARG A 168 17.30 8.80 -10.03
CA ARG A 168 18.32 7.79 -10.35
C ARG A 168 17.79 6.36 -10.35
N ASN A 169 16.72 6.11 -9.61
CA ASN A 169 16.08 4.80 -9.50
C ASN A 169 14.94 4.60 -10.51
N PHE A 170 14.71 5.56 -11.42
CA PHE A 170 13.54 5.51 -12.31
C PHE A 170 13.49 4.23 -13.13
N ASN A 171 14.63 3.80 -13.68
CA ASN A 171 14.73 2.58 -14.50
C ASN A 171 14.96 1.30 -13.70
N THR A 172 15.01 1.37 -12.37
CA THR A 172 15.18 0.21 -11.51
C THR A 172 13.81 -0.39 -11.17
N SER A 173 13.62 -1.69 -11.40
CA SER A 173 12.43 -2.40 -10.92
C SER A 173 12.52 -2.57 -9.40
N PHE A 174 11.56 -2.04 -8.66
CA PHE A 174 11.50 -2.17 -7.21
C PHE A 174 10.07 -2.20 -6.69
N GLY A 175 9.93 -2.66 -5.47
CA GLY A 175 8.71 -2.59 -4.67
C GLY A 175 9.08 -2.47 -3.21
N PHE A 176 8.09 -2.36 -2.32
CA PHE A 176 8.37 -2.30 -0.88
C PHE A 176 7.24 -2.86 -0.03
N VAL A 177 7.62 -3.30 1.15
CA VAL A 177 6.75 -3.71 2.24
C VAL A 177 6.77 -2.60 3.29
N GLU A 178 5.61 -2.20 3.78
CA GLU A 178 5.51 -1.34 4.96
C GLU A 178 5.40 -2.19 6.21
N ALA A 179 6.14 -1.82 7.25
CA ALA A 179 6.16 -2.52 8.52
C ALA A 179 6.19 -1.55 9.70
N ASN A 180 5.40 -1.85 10.73
CA ASN A 180 5.45 -1.15 12.00
C ASN A 180 5.33 -2.14 13.15
N GLN A 181 6.27 -2.09 14.08
CA GLN A 181 6.27 -2.87 15.30
C GLN A 181 6.51 -1.90 16.47
N ASP A 182 5.51 -1.68 17.30
CA ASP A 182 5.54 -0.69 18.38
C ASP A 182 5.68 -1.30 19.78
N GLY A 183 6.18 -2.54 19.88
CA GLY A 183 6.28 -3.27 21.13
C GLY A 183 4.99 -3.96 21.60
N LYS A 184 3.85 -3.68 20.99
CA LYS A 184 2.54 -4.29 21.30
C LYS A 184 2.02 -5.13 20.15
N CYS A 185 2.19 -4.67 18.93
CA CYS A 185 1.70 -5.32 17.73
C CYS A 185 2.66 -5.12 16.56
N ILE A 186 2.49 -5.95 15.55
CA ILE A 186 3.16 -5.80 14.28
C ILE A 186 2.10 -5.56 13.19
N TYR A 187 2.33 -4.53 12.38
CA TYR A 187 1.60 -4.24 11.15
C TYR A 187 2.57 -4.40 10.01
N VAL A 188 2.23 -5.23 9.04
CA VAL A 188 3.08 -5.44 7.87
C VAL A 188 2.23 -5.69 6.65
N ASN A 189 2.60 -5.08 5.53
CA ASN A 189 1.92 -5.28 4.26
C ASN A 189 2.84 -5.00 3.06
N PRO A 190 2.81 -5.80 1.98
CA PRO A 190 3.32 -5.39 0.70
C PRO A 190 2.38 -4.30 0.15
N THR A 191 2.92 -3.15 -0.25
CA THR A 191 2.10 -2.04 -0.70
C THR A 191 2.15 -1.88 -2.22
N TYR A 192 0.95 -1.71 -2.82
CA TYR A 192 0.74 -1.39 -4.21
C TYR A 192 -0.16 -0.15 -4.36
N VAL A 193 -0.22 0.70 -3.33
CA VAL A 193 -1.10 1.88 -3.31
C VAL A 193 -0.70 2.88 -4.38
N ASP A 194 0.59 3.18 -4.48
CA ASP A 194 1.11 4.17 -5.43
C ASP A 194 1.43 3.55 -6.80
N PHE A 195 1.96 2.34 -6.79
CA PHE A 195 2.34 1.62 -8.01
C PHE A 195 2.46 0.11 -7.76
N VAL A 196 2.28 -0.67 -8.79
CA VAL A 196 2.69 -2.07 -8.86
C VAL A 196 4.08 -2.12 -9.48
N GLY A 197 5.06 -2.62 -8.74
CA GLY A 197 6.42 -2.81 -9.21
C GLY A 197 6.86 -4.26 -9.07
N LEU A 198 8.07 -4.49 -8.57
CA LEU A 198 8.60 -5.84 -8.36
C LEU A 198 7.59 -6.69 -7.58
N PRO A 199 7.18 -7.87 -8.09
CA PRO A 199 6.24 -8.75 -7.41
C PRO A 199 6.79 -9.24 -6.08
N MET A 200 6.02 -9.06 -5.01
CA MET A 200 6.39 -9.47 -3.66
C MET A 200 5.26 -10.24 -3.00
N GLY A 201 5.62 -11.30 -2.29
CA GLY A 201 4.76 -11.96 -1.32
C GLY A 201 5.23 -11.69 0.10
N MET A 202 4.47 -12.16 1.06
CA MET A 202 4.80 -12.03 2.48
C MET A 202 4.22 -13.20 3.25
N GLU A 203 4.97 -13.69 4.22
CA GLU A 203 4.51 -14.64 5.20
C GLU A 203 4.79 -14.08 6.59
N LEU A 204 3.82 -14.16 7.49
CA LEU A 204 3.98 -13.81 8.89
C LEU A 204 3.75 -15.06 9.73
N VAL A 205 4.81 -15.53 10.34
CA VAL A 205 4.81 -16.72 11.20
C VAL A 205 4.66 -16.31 12.66
N THR A 206 3.68 -16.88 13.33
CA THR A 206 3.40 -16.67 14.73
C THR A 206 3.43 -18.00 15.47
N ASP A 207 3.39 -17.97 16.80
CA ASP A 207 3.27 -19.17 17.64
C ASP A 207 1.90 -19.91 17.48
N LYS A 208 0.94 -19.28 16.80
CA LYS A 208 -0.43 -19.79 16.64
C LYS A 208 -0.78 -20.16 15.21
N GLU A 209 -0.31 -19.36 14.27
CA GLU A 209 -0.67 -19.48 12.87
C GLU A 209 0.38 -18.85 11.96
N THR A 210 0.32 -19.21 10.69
CA THR A 210 1.04 -18.58 9.60
C THR A 210 0.05 -17.86 8.72
N LEU A 211 0.29 -16.58 8.46
CA LEU A 211 -0.49 -15.76 7.55
C LEU A 211 0.33 -15.49 6.30
N GLU A 212 -0.21 -15.82 5.13
CA GLU A 212 0.47 -15.72 3.85
C GLU A 212 -0.25 -14.76 2.90
N ILE A 213 0.53 -13.93 2.21
CA ILE A 213 0.12 -13.14 1.04
C ILE A 213 1.06 -13.54 -0.10
N SER A 214 0.56 -14.32 -1.02
CA SER A 214 1.37 -14.90 -2.10
C SER A 214 1.93 -13.86 -3.10
N GLY A 215 1.35 -12.66 -3.15
CA GLY A 215 1.79 -11.60 -4.07
C GLY A 215 1.37 -11.83 -5.53
N LEU A 216 2.00 -11.07 -6.43
CA LEU A 216 1.79 -11.19 -7.86
C LEU A 216 2.74 -12.24 -8.47
N PRO A 217 2.37 -12.89 -9.58
CA PRO A 217 3.30 -13.73 -10.34
C PRO A 217 4.48 -12.92 -10.88
N GLY A 218 5.61 -13.58 -11.17
CA GLY A 218 6.84 -12.90 -11.62
C GLY A 218 6.68 -12.01 -12.86
N ASN A 219 5.73 -12.33 -13.74
CA ASN A 219 5.35 -11.51 -14.90
C ASN A 219 4.20 -10.54 -14.62
N GLY A 220 3.85 -10.31 -13.34
CA GLY A 220 2.63 -9.59 -12.93
C GLY A 220 2.55 -8.17 -13.48
N VAL A 221 3.65 -7.42 -13.50
CA VAL A 221 3.68 -6.05 -14.07
C VAL A 221 3.31 -6.08 -15.55
N GLY A 222 3.94 -6.97 -16.33
CA GLY A 222 3.67 -7.12 -17.77
C GLY A 222 2.22 -7.52 -18.05
N GLU A 223 1.67 -8.43 -17.25
CA GLU A 223 0.29 -8.88 -17.40
C GLU A 223 -0.72 -7.75 -17.05
N VAL A 224 -0.46 -6.98 -15.99
CA VAL A 224 -1.29 -5.82 -15.65
C VAL A 224 -1.24 -4.79 -16.77
N CYS A 225 -0.05 -4.47 -17.31
CA CYS A 225 0.10 -3.55 -18.44
C CYS A 225 -0.68 -4.01 -19.68
N ARG A 226 -0.63 -5.29 -20.00
CA ARG A 226 -1.39 -5.85 -21.12
C ARG A 226 -2.90 -5.69 -20.89
N GLN A 227 -3.40 -6.01 -19.69
CA GLN A 227 -4.82 -5.88 -19.37
C GLN A 227 -5.28 -4.42 -19.38
N LEU A 228 -4.44 -3.48 -18.93
CA LEU A 228 -4.74 -2.06 -18.99
C LEU A 228 -4.80 -1.53 -20.44
N ALA A 229 -3.93 -2.03 -21.33
CA ALA A 229 -4.00 -1.72 -22.75
C ALA A 229 -5.29 -2.25 -23.39
N ASP A 230 -5.73 -3.47 -23.01
CA ASP A 230 -7.01 -4.04 -23.45
C ASP A 230 -8.20 -3.23 -22.93
N GLU A 231 -8.12 -2.72 -21.69
CA GLU A 231 -9.19 -1.90 -21.11
C GLU A 231 -9.30 -0.53 -21.79
N GLN A 232 -8.14 0.08 -22.11
CA GLN A 232 -8.13 1.33 -22.90
C GLN A 232 -8.89 1.20 -24.23
N GLN A 233 -8.83 0.03 -24.87
CA GLN A 233 -9.59 -0.19 -26.12
C GLN A 233 -11.10 -0.25 -25.88
N LYS A 234 -11.55 -0.56 -24.66
CA LYS A 234 -12.96 -0.72 -24.33
C LYS A 234 -13.61 0.58 -23.88
N ASP A 235 -12.91 1.37 -23.05
CA ASP A 235 -13.48 2.54 -22.40
C ASP A 235 -12.86 3.89 -22.84
N GLY A 236 -11.70 3.83 -23.51
CA GLY A 236 -11.01 5.01 -24.06
C GLY A 236 -10.19 5.80 -23.02
N PHE A 237 -10.18 5.40 -21.74
CA PHE A 237 -9.31 6.03 -20.76
C PHE A 237 -7.84 5.64 -20.99
N PRO A 238 -6.87 6.51 -20.63
CA PRO A 238 -5.46 6.32 -21.03
C PRO A 238 -4.72 5.35 -20.11
N TRP A 239 -5.27 4.14 -19.92
CA TRP A 239 -4.74 3.11 -19.01
C TRP A 239 -3.31 2.69 -19.30
N SER A 240 -2.94 2.61 -20.59
CA SER A 240 -1.58 2.23 -20.99
C SER A 240 -0.52 3.25 -20.56
N LYS A 241 -0.90 4.52 -20.34
CA LYS A 241 0.02 5.56 -19.83
C LYS A 241 0.45 5.36 -18.37
N LEU A 242 -0.23 4.46 -17.64
CA LEU A 242 0.16 4.10 -16.28
C LEU A 242 1.35 3.15 -16.25
N CYS A 243 1.63 2.46 -17.37
CA CYS A 243 2.74 1.54 -17.50
C CYS A 243 4.03 2.30 -17.82
N LEU A 244 5.01 2.15 -16.96
CA LEU A 244 6.36 2.69 -17.17
C LEU A 244 7.30 1.53 -17.53
N ASP A 245 8.17 1.77 -18.50
CA ASP A 245 9.21 0.83 -18.92
C ASP A 245 10.61 1.31 -18.52
N ASP A 246 11.59 0.45 -18.68
CA ASP A 246 13.00 0.69 -18.40
C ASP A 246 13.76 1.44 -19.52
N GLY A 247 13.04 1.91 -20.54
CA GLY A 247 13.60 2.49 -21.74
C GLY A 247 13.90 1.49 -22.86
N SER A 248 13.85 0.19 -22.57
CA SER A 248 13.91 -0.88 -23.59
C SER A 248 12.54 -1.34 -24.08
N GLY A 249 11.47 -0.87 -23.43
CA GLY A 249 10.09 -1.29 -23.63
C GLY A 249 9.65 -2.43 -22.71
N ALA A 250 10.52 -2.88 -21.80
CA ALA A 250 10.14 -3.84 -20.75
C ALA A 250 9.43 -3.11 -19.59
N PRO A 251 8.17 -3.44 -19.28
CA PRO A 251 7.44 -2.75 -18.22
C PRO A 251 8.04 -3.08 -16.84
N ILE A 252 8.37 -2.05 -16.08
CA ILE A 252 8.98 -2.17 -14.74
C ILE A 252 8.01 -1.77 -13.62
N ARG A 253 6.98 -0.96 -13.92
CA ARG A 253 5.94 -0.61 -12.93
C ARG A 253 4.68 -0.08 -13.59
N VAL A 254 3.59 -0.18 -12.84
CA VAL A 254 2.30 0.38 -13.20
C VAL A 254 1.89 1.40 -12.14
N LEU A 255 1.72 2.65 -12.53
CA LEU A 255 1.30 3.71 -11.61
C LEU A 255 -0.19 3.59 -11.23
N SER A 256 -0.54 4.01 -10.04
CA SER A 256 -1.94 4.27 -9.68
C SER A 256 -2.48 5.45 -10.53
N PRO A 257 -3.76 5.42 -10.95
CA PRO A 257 -4.37 6.53 -11.68
C PRO A 257 -4.29 7.89 -10.99
N GLN A 258 -4.17 7.95 -9.67
CA GLN A 258 -3.92 9.20 -8.92
C GLN A 258 -2.65 9.93 -9.37
N HIS A 259 -1.67 9.22 -9.93
CA HIS A 259 -0.42 9.78 -10.45
C HIS A 259 -0.50 10.22 -11.93
N ASN A 260 -1.69 10.09 -12.53
CA ASN A 260 -2.04 10.63 -13.85
C ASN A 260 -3.45 11.25 -13.81
N PRO A 261 -3.69 12.27 -12.98
CA PRO A 261 -5.03 12.78 -12.71
C PRO A 261 -5.73 13.31 -13.95
N ASP A 262 -5.02 13.96 -14.86
CA ASP A 262 -5.62 14.53 -16.09
C ASP A 262 -6.26 13.48 -17.00
N GLY A 263 -5.80 12.24 -16.91
CA GLY A 263 -6.33 11.13 -17.68
C GLY A 263 -7.58 10.48 -17.05
N PHE A 264 -7.79 10.64 -15.73
CA PHE A 264 -8.78 9.87 -14.98
C PHE A 264 -9.70 10.70 -14.09
N ASN A 265 -9.67 12.02 -14.22
CA ASN A 265 -10.42 12.96 -13.37
C ASN A 265 -11.94 12.87 -13.49
N THR A 266 -12.46 12.16 -14.49
CA THR A 266 -13.90 11.94 -14.72
C THR A 266 -14.30 10.46 -14.75
N TYR A 267 -13.37 9.56 -14.44
CA TYR A 267 -13.59 8.11 -14.58
C TYR A 267 -14.77 7.59 -13.76
N PHE A 268 -14.92 8.06 -12.53
CA PHE A 268 -15.98 7.64 -11.62
C PHE A 268 -17.24 8.48 -11.67
N ASP A 269 -17.30 9.59 -12.44
CA ASP A 269 -18.37 10.59 -12.34
C ASP A 269 -19.76 9.98 -12.46
N SER A 270 -20.01 9.18 -13.49
CA SER A 270 -21.30 8.52 -13.68
C SER A 270 -21.66 7.55 -12.56
N TYR A 271 -20.67 6.86 -11.98
CA TYR A 271 -20.89 5.96 -10.86
C TYR A 271 -21.12 6.71 -9.56
N ILE A 272 -20.39 7.81 -9.33
CA ILE A 272 -20.62 8.71 -8.20
C ILE A 272 -22.05 9.23 -8.21
N ASP A 273 -22.56 9.68 -9.37
CA ASP A 273 -23.92 10.18 -9.50
C ASP A 273 -24.96 9.12 -9.12
N GLN A 274 -24.82 7.91 -9.64
CA GLN A 274 -25.71 6.79 -9.31
C GLN A 274 -25.67 6.43 -7.83
N VAL A 275 -24.48 6.37 -7.23
CA VAL A 275 -24.32 6.09 -5.79
C VAL A 275 -24.96 7.22 -4.97
N TRP A 276 -24.78 8.48 -5.37
CA TRP A 276 -25.32 9.62 -4.67
C TRP A 276 -26.85 9.64 -4.67
N GLU A 277 -27.45 9.34 -5.84
CA GLU A 277 -28.90 9.18 -6.00
C GLU A 277 -29.44 8.01 -5.16
N HIS A 278 -28.76 6.87 -5.18
CA HIS A 278 -29.14 5.71 -4.37
C HIS A 278 -29.12 6.04 -2.88
N ILE A 279 -28.05 6.66 -2.36
CA ILE A 279 -27.97 7.04 -0.95
C ILE A 279 -29.00 8.13 -0.60
N ALA A 280 -29.38 8.99 -1.55
CA ALA A 280 -30.43 9.98 -1.33
C ALA A 280 -31.83 9.34 -1.19
N SER A 281 -32.10 8.24 -1.92
CA SER A 281 -33.38 7.53 -1.83
C SER A 281 -33.45 6.54 -0.65
N ASP A 282 -32.42 5.70 -0.50
CA ASP A 282 -32.48 4.51 0.35
C ASP A 282 -31.63 4.64 1.63
N GLY A 283 -30.72 5.64 1.66
CA GLY A 283 -29.72 5.76 2.72
C GLY A 283 -28.62 4.71 2.61
N ILE A 284 -27.69 4.77 3.54
CA ILE A 284 -26.61 3.78 3.67
C ILE A 284 -26.21 3.63 5.14
N LYS A 285 -25.63 2.48 5.49
CA LYS A 285 -25.07 2.24 6.83
C LYS A 285 -23.61 1.83 6.73
N PHE A 286 -22.81 2.32 7.68
CA PHE A 286 -21.40 1.95 7.80
C PHE A 286 -21.14 1.21 9.11
N ASP A 287 -20.50 0.05 9.00
CA ASP A 287 -19.89 -0.65 10.12
C ASP A 287 -18.49 -0.09 10.34
N THR A 288 -18.30 0.64 11.41
CA THR A 288 -17.00 1.18 11.80
C THR A 288 -16.03 0.13 12.33
N GLN A 289 -16.49 -1.13 12.51
CA GLN A 289 -15.71 -2.28 12.96
C GLN A 289 -15.00 -2.07 14.31
N ASP A 290 -15.61 -1.27 15.18
CA ASP A 290 -15.09 -0.95 16.52
C ASP A 290 -16.04 -1.42 17.64
N GLY A 291 -16.96 -2.33 17.30
CA GLY A 291 -17.96 -2.85 18.22
C GLY A 291 -19.16 -1.91 18.48
N ASN A 292 -19.18 -0.73 17.88
CA ASN A 292 -20.29 0.19 17.97
C ASN A 292 -21.41 -0.17 16.98
N PRO A 293 -22.66 0.28 17.19
CA PRO A 293 -23.74 0.14 16.22
C PRO A 293 -23.39 0.75 14.85
N LEU A 294 -24.05 0.24 13.81
CA LEU A 294 -23.93 0.78 12.46
C LEU A 294 -24.26 2.29 12.46
N VAL A 295 -23.49 3.05 11.66
CA VAL A 295 -23.73 4.49 11.46
C VAL A 295 -24.64 4.65 10.25
N SER A 296 -25.82 5.24 10.46
CA SER A 296 -26.73 5.56 9.36
C SER A 296 -26.34 6.87 8.71
N CYS A 297 -26.37 6.89 7.38
CA CYS A 297 -26.06 8.06 6.57
C CYS A 297 -27.13 8.28 5.50
N GLN A 298 -27.40 9.54 5.19
CA GLN A 298 -28.36 9.95 4.17
C GLN A 298 -27.83 11.16 3.40
N VAL A 299 -27.94 11.12 2.08
CA VAL A 299 -27.65 12.28 1.23
C VAL A 299 -28.81 13.27 1.29
N GLN A 300 -28.46 14.55 1.57
CA GLN A 300 -29.39 15.68 1.53
C GLN A 300 -28.73 16.81 0.74
N GLY A 301 -29.20 17.02 -0.47
CA GLY A 301 -28.59 17.98 -1.40
C GLY A 301 -27.18 17.56 -1.84
N LEU A 302 -26.18 18.38 -1.54
CA LEU A 302 -24.79 18.15 -1.96
C LEU A 302 -23.93 17.39 -0.94
N ALA A 303 -24.51 16.97 0.18
CA ALA A 303 -23.76 16.36 1.27
C ALA A 303 -24.46 15.12 1.84
N MET A 304 -23.68 14.15 2.28
CA MET A 304 -24.15 12.98 3.03
C MET A 304 -23.98 13.25 4.52
N ASN A 305 -25.09 13.26 5.25
CA ASN A 305 -25.10 13.40 6.70
C ASN A 305 -25.12 12.03 7.35
N CYS A 306 -24.27 11.83 8.33
CA CYS A 306 -24.15 10.58 9.08
C CYS A 306 -24.36 10.83 10.58
N ASP A 307 -24.99 9.87 11.23
CA ASP A 307 -25.06 9.86 12.69
C ASP A 307 -23.64 9.82 13.27
N ARG A 308 -23.42 10.47 14.39
CA ARG A 308 -22.14 10.47 15.13
C ARG A 308 -20.94 11.14 14.44
N THR A 309 -21.12 11.80 13.30
CA THR A 309 -20.05 12.61 12.70
C THR A 309 -20.25 14.09 12.98
N SER A 310 -19.16 14.82 13.17
CA SER A 310 -19.18 16.25 13.48
C SER A 310 -19.55 17.13 12.28
N ARG A 311 -19.49 16.58 11.07
CA ARG A 311 -19.75 17.28 9.81
C ARG A 311 -20.23 16.32 8.72
N PRO A 312 -20.93 16.84 7.69
CA PRO A 312 -21.35 16.02 6.55
C PRO A 312 -20.19 15.70 5.60
N PHE A 313 -20.30 14.58 4.88
CA PHE A 313 -19.39 14.21 3.80
C PHE A 313 -19.78 14.94 2.52
N PRO A 314 -18.87 15.70 1.88
CA PRO A 314 -19.12 16.22 0.56
C PRO A 314 -19.21 15.09 -0.48
N LYS A 315 -19.86 15.37 -1.61
CA LYS A 315 -19.85 14.46 -2.75
C LYS A 315 -18.41 14.28 -3.25
N PRO A 316 -17.88 13.05 -3.39
CA PRO A 316 -16.52 12.84 -3.87
C PRO A 316 -16.37 13.21 -5.35
N THR A 317 -15.15 13.50 -5.75
CA THR A 317 -14.72 13.55 -7.15
C THR A 317 -14.01 12.25 -7.53
N SER A 318 -13.81 12.01 -8.82
CA SER A 318 -12.99 10.89 -9.31
C SER A 318 -11.57 10.92 -8.73
N ALA A 319 -10.98 12.13 -8.59
CA ALA A 319 -9.66 12.29 -8.00
C ALA A 319 -9.62 11.90 -6.50
N ASP A 320 -10.66 12.27 -5.75
CA ASP A 320 -10.77 11.87 -4.35
C ASP A 320 -10.82 10.35 -4.19
N ILE A 321 -11.56 9.66 -5.08
CA ILE A 321 -11.67 8.21 -5.05
C ILE A 321 -10.31 7.57 -5.38
N TRP A 322 -9.60 8.05 -6.41
CA TRP A 322 -8.30 7.49 -6.76
C TRP A 322 -7.28 7.60 -5.62
N GLY A 323 -7.26 8.72 -4.90
CA GLY A 323 -6.31 8.98 -3.82
C GLY A 323 -6.73 8.45 -2.46
N CYS A 324 -8.01 8.33 -2.17
CA CYS A 324 -8.57 7.98 -0.85
C CYS A 324 -8.07 8.85 0.33
N ASN A 325 -7.55 10.05 0.07
CA ASN A 325 -6.89 10.89 1.06
C ASN A 325 -7.27 12.38 0.97
N SER A 326 -8.24 12.71 0.10
CA SER A 326 -8.76 14.07 -0.10
C SER A 326 -10.28 14.10 -0.06
N GLY A 327 -10.86 15.30 -0.09
CA GLY A 327 -12.31 15.49 -0.05
C GLY A 327 -12.97 14.76 1.13
N PRO A 328 -13.99 13.91 0.87
CA PRO A 328 -14.67 13.16 1.93
C PRO A 328 -13.79 12.08 2.58
N PHE A 329 -12.62 11.79 2.04
CA PHE A 329 -11.71 10.74 2.52
C PHE A 329 -10.50 11.29 3.28
N ALA A 330 -10.36 12.62 3.37
CA ALA A 330 -9.30 13.26 4.14
C ALA A 330 -9.43 12.92 5.63
N GLN A 331 -8.32 12.61 6.29
CA GLN A 331 -8.27 12.45 7.72
C GLN A 331 -8.53 13.79 8.43
N THR A 332 -9.32 13.76 9.46
CA THR A 332 -9.82 14.97 10.12
C THR A 332 -9.58 15.01 11.63
N GLY A 333 -9.20 13.85 12.21
CA GLY A 333 -9.14 13.64 13.66
C GLY A 333 -10.50 13.32 14.29
N ASP A 334 -11.61 13.40 13.55
CA ASP A 334 -12.89 12.82 13.98
C ASP A 334 -12.87 11.32 13.70
N ALA A 335 -12.71 10.54 14.77
CA ALA A 335 -12.53 9.09 14.65
C ALA A 335 -13.70 8.38 13.94
N CYS A 336 -14.93 8.88 14.06
CA CYS A 336 -16.09 8.31 13.34
C CYS A 336 -16.04 8.66 11.85
N TRP A 337 -15.78 9.94 11.54
CA TRP A 337 -15.57 10.41 10.17
C TRP A 337 -14.46 9.60 9.46
N ASP A 338 -13.28 9.52 10.06
CA ASP A 338 -12.11 8.89 9.47
C ASP A 338 -12.36 7.39 9.19
N LYS A 339 -13.07 6.70 10.09
CA LYS A 339 -13.47 5.31 9.89
C LYS A 339 -14.49 5.14 8.76
N ILE A 340 -15.48 6.02 8.67
CA ILE A 340 -16.47 6.01 7.58
C ILE A 340 -15.77 6.34 6.25
N GLY A 341 -14.95 7.38 6.21
CA GLY A 341 -14.22 7.80 5.00
C GLY A 341 -13.43 6.66 4.37
N ALA A 342 -12.71 5.88 5.17
CA ALA A 342 -11.96 4.72 4.70
C ALA A 342 -12.87 3.64 4.06
N ARG A 343 -14.04 3.35 4.65
CA ARG A 343 -14.99 2.36 4.13
C ARG A 343 -15.74 2.86 2.91
N PHE A 344 -16.02 4.14 2.90
CA PHE A 344 -16.69 4.83 1.81
C PHE A 344 -15.82 4.81 0.55
N CYS A 345 -14.53 5.15 0.67
CA CYS A 345 -13.59 5.03 -0.44
C CYS A 345 -13.43 3.58 -0.90
N ALA A 346 -13.25 2.63 0.02
CA ALA A 346 -13.12 1.21 -0.31
C ALA A 346 -14.35 0.66 -1.04
N ALA A 347 -15.56 1.14 -0.72
CA ALA A 347 -16.79 0.74 -1.39
C ALA A 347 -16.85 1.26 -2.84
N PHE A 348 -16.35 2.47 -3.12
CA PHE A 348 -16.19 2.96 -4.49
C PHE A 348 -15.24 2.09 -5.30
N HIS A 349 -14.05 1.78 -4.78
CA HIS A 349 -13.08 0.92 -5.46
C HIS A 349 -13.57 -0.49 -5.72
N ARG A 350 -14.46 -1.01 -4.85
CA ARG A 350 -15.05 -2.35 -5.00
C ARG A 350 -16.34 -2.35 -5.78
N ALA A 351 -16.85 -1.18 -6.17
CA ALA A 351 -18.15 -1.00 -6.83
C ALA A 351 -19.31 -1.70 -6.11
N THR A 352 -19.31 -1.65 -4.76
CA THR A 352 -20.23 -2.44 -3.93
C THR A 352 -21.53 -1.73 -3.58
N PHE A 353 -21.64 -0.41 -3.76
CA PHE A 353 -22.83 0.36 -3.34
C PHE A 353 -24.14 -0.06 -3.98
N LEU A 354 -24.10 -0.38 -5.29
CA LEU A 354 -25.28 -0.70 -6.08
C LEU A 354 -25.54 -2.22 -6.21
N LEU A 355 -24.81 -3.02 -5.43
CA LEU A 355 -24.99 -4.47 -5.39
C LEU A 355 -26.02 -4.85 -4.30
N PRO A 356 -26.69 -6.01 -4.42
CA PRO A 356 -27.50 -6.53 -3.34
C PRO A 356 -26.72 -6.59 -2.01
N GLY A 357 -27.23 -5.95 -0.97
CA GLY A 357 -26.54 -5.82 0.32
C GLY A 357 -25.52 -4.68 0.39
N GLY A 358 -25.42 -3.84 -0.65
CA GLY A 358 -24.53 -2.67 -0.70
C GLY A 358 -24.98 -1.49 0.17
N ASP A 359 -26.18 -1.58 0.74
CA ASP A 359 -26.74 -0.61 1.71
C ASP A 359 -26.07 -0.67 3.09
N VAL A 360 -25.21 -1.68 3.33
CA VAL A 360 -24.32 -1.76 4.50
C VAL A 360 -22.88 -1.94 4.07
N GLN A 361 -21.96 -1.06 4.50
CA GLN A 361 -20.54 -1.12 4.14
C GLN A 361 -19.64 -1.28 5.37
N PRO A 362 -18.62 -2.14 5.30
CA PRO A 362 -18.37 -3.10 4.21
C PRO A 362 -19.44 -4.18 4.15
N GLY A 363 -19.90 -4.47 2.94
CA GLY A 363 -20.88 -5.52 2.71
C GLY A 363 -20.32 -6.90 3.09
N GLN A 364 -21.00 -7.62 3.99
CA GLN A 364 -20.50 -8.90 4.52
C GLN A 364 -20.62 -10.07 3.54
N ASN A 365 -21.42 -9.95 2.49
CA ASN A 365 -21.73 -11.03 1.55
C ASN A 365 -21.42 -10.69 0.09
N ILE A 366 -20.72 -9.62 -0.16
CA ILE A 366 -20.33 -9.22 -1.52
C ILE A 366 -18.98 -9.88 -1.81
N ARG A 367 -19.02 -10.99 -2.54
CA ARG A 367 -17.84 -11.71 -3.04
C ARG A 367 -17.54 -11.28 -4.48
#